data_6a9ac1b9dc78c34ab3da263fc6d49d65
#
_entry.id   6a9ac1b9dc78c34ab3da263fc6d49d65
#
_cell.length_a   1.000
_cell.length_b   1.000
_cell.length_c   1.000
_cell.angle_alpha   90.00
_cell.angle_beta   90.00
_cell.angle_gamma   90.00
#
_symmetry.space_group_name_H-M   'P 1'
#
loop_
_entity.id
_entity.type
_entity.pdbx_description
1 polymer ?
#
loop_
_entity_poly.entity_id
_entity_poly.type
_entity_poly.pdbx_seq_one_letter_code
_entity_poly.pdbx_strand_id
1 'polypeptide(L)'
;YTSLDPVLQEEAEEACAEQNARMAGMGPDLESALVAMEPETGLVKAMVGGRDYYESQWNIATQGGQPTGSTFKVFTLVAAIEQGIDPDTKIDCTSPMDRPGAEPLENFGGADYGIQTIENATALSSNTGYYRLTEEVTPAAMNEMATRLGVGGEFVPNNTPTAVLGTENC
;
A
#
# COMPACT_ATOMS: atom_id res chain seq x y z
N TYR A 1 -26.51 -15.77 -7.13
CA TYR A 1 -25.54 -16.31 -6.17
C TYR A 1 -24.37 -15.31 -6.07
N THR A 2 -23.89 -15.09 -4.88
CA THR A 2 -22.76 -14.21 -4.57
C THR A 2 -21.84 -14.92 -3.57
N SER A 3 -20.58 -14.50 -3.50
CA SER A 3 -19.61 -14.94 -2.48
C SER A 3 -19.68 -14.16 -1.18
N LEU A 4 -20.47 -13.08 -1.13
CA LEU A 4 -20.60 -12.24 0.05
C LEU A 4 -21.19 -13.03 1.22
N ASP A 5 -20.60 -12.80 2.41
CA ASP A 5 -21.06 -13.32 3.68
C ASP A 5 -21.85 -12.21 4.40
N PRO A 6 -23.16 -12.41 4.70
CA PRO A 6 -23.97 -11.36 5.30
C PRO A 6 -23.46 -10.88 6.66
N VAL A 7 -22.85 -11.78 7.46
CA VAL A 7 -22.32 -11.41 8.78
C VAL A 7 -21.08 -10.55 8.63
N LEU A 8 -20.14 -10.97 7.78
CA LEU A 8 -18.95 -10.18 7.50
C LEU A 8 -19.28 -8.85 6.81
N GLN A 9 -20.34 -8.81 6.01
CA GLN A 9 -20.79 -7.57 5.39
C GLN A 9 -21.31 -6.57 6.44
N GLU A 10 -22.15 -7.02 7.39
CA GLU A 10 -22.64 -6.19 8.50
C GLU A 10 -21.49 -5.66 9.36
N GLU A 11 -20.54 -6.51 9.74
CA GLU A 11 -19.34 -6.11 10.49
C GLU A 11 -18.49 -5.11 9.73
N ALA A 12 -18.34 -5.26 8.41
CA ALA A 12 -17.61 -4.33 7.57
C ALA A 12 -18.29 -2.95 7.48
N GLU A 13 -19.62 -2.93 7.36
CA GLU A 13 -20.42 -1.70 7.36
C GLU A 13 -20.32 -0.96 8.70
N GLU A 14 -20.41 -1.67 9.83
CA GLU A 14 -20.21 -1.10 11.16
C GLU A 14 -18.81 -0.52 11.32
N ALA A 15 -17.76 -1.25 10.91
CA ALA A 15 -16.37 -0.77 10.99
C ALA A 15 -16.15 0.51 10.15
N CYS A 16 -16.71 0.56 8.94
CA CYS A 16 -16.63 1.75 8.09
C CYS A 16 -17.42 2.92 8.71
N ALA A 17 -18.61 2.66 9.27
CA ALA A 17 -19.42 3.69 9.92
C ALA A 17 -18.70 4.30 11.15
N GLU A 18 -18.10 3.46 11.99
CA GLU A 18 -17.27 3.92 13.11
C GLU A 18 -16.08 4.76 12.65
N GLN A 19 -15.37 4.32 11.62
CA GLN A 19 -14.23 5.08 11.10
C GLN A 19 -14.66 6.41 10.49
N ASN A 20 -15.74 6.43 9.73
CA ASN A 20 -16.32 7.68 9.19
C ASN A 20 -16.72 8.64 10.31
N ALA A 21 -17.29 8.15 11.42
CA ALA A 21 -17.60 8.96 12.58
C ALA A 21 -16.35 9.56 13.26
N ARG A 22 -15.25 8.79 13.34
CA ARG A 22 -13.96 9.29 13.87
C ARG A 22 -13.32 10.35 12.98
N MET A 23 -13.51 10.26 11.67
CA MET A 23 -12.99 11.22 10.68
C MET A 23 -13.89 12.46 10.54
N ALA A 24 -15.08 12.46 11.13
CA ALA A 24 -16.00 13.59 11.07
C ALA A 24 -15.33 14.85 11.65
N GLY A 25 -15.24 15.90 10.83
CA GLY A 25 -14.56 17.15 11.18
C GLY A 25 -13.08 17.25 10.80
N MET A 26 -12.47 16.18 10.30
CA MET A 26 -11.11 16.23 9.74
C MET A 26 -11.08 16.75 8.29
N GLY A 27 -12.20 16.65 7.58
CA GLY A 27 -12.40 17.16 6.22
C GLY A 27 -13.79 16.77 5.70
N PRO A 28 -14.34 17.51 4.73
CA PRO A 28 -15.71 17.28 4.27
C PRO A 28 -15.89 16.00 3.47
N ASP A 29 -14.84 15.51 2.83
CA ASP A 29 -14.92 14.43 1.83
C ASP A 29 -14.16 13.17 2.24
N LEU A 30 -13.82 13.02 3.54
CA LEU A 30 -13.14 11.83 4.01
C LEU A 30 -14.13 10.69 4.22
N GLU A 31 -13.94 9.61 3.46
CA GLU A 31 -14.73 8.39 3.54
C GLU A 31 -13.81 7.17 3.65
N SER A 32 -14.31 6.13 4.31
CA SER A 32 -13.65 4.83 4.36
C SER A 32 -14.32 3.86 3.41
N ALA A 33 -13.51 2.98 2.83
CA ALA A 33 -13.95 1.83 2.07
C ALA A 33 -13.25 0.57 2.61
N LEU A 34 -13.88 -0.60 2.44
CA LEU A 34 -13.35 -1.87 2.92
C LEU A 34 -13.65 -2.98 1.93
N VAL A 35 -12.66 -3.84 1.69
CA VAL A 35 -12.84 -5.12 0.99
C VAL A 35 -12.25 -6.22 1.85
N ALA A 36 -13.06 -7.23 2.17
CA ALA A 36 -12.60 -8.46 2.80
C ALA A 36 -12.59 -9.60 1.79
N MET A 37 -11.45 -10.28 1.69
CA MET A 37 -11.24 -11.36 0.73
C MET A 37 -10.75 -12.61 1.45
N GLU A 38 -11.26 -13.76 1.04
CA GLU A 38 -10.78 -15.06 1.50
C GLU A 38 -9.48 -15.42 0.76
N PRO A 39 -8.34 -15.56 1.46
CA PRO A 39 -7.04 -15.72 0.80
C PRO A 39 -6.93 -16.98 -0.05
N GLU A 40 -7.55 -18.09 0.39
CA GLU A 40 -7.48 -19.40 -0.26
C GLU A 40 -8.19 -19.43 -1.62
N THR A 41 -9.25 -18.65 -1.76
CA THR A 41 -10.11 -18.68 -2.96
C THR A 41 -10.07 -17.40 -3.78
N GLY A 42 -9.60 -16.29 -3.19
CA GLY A 42 -9.68 -14.95 -3.78
C GLY A 42 -11.11 -14.38 -3.84
N LEU A 43 -12.10 -15.05 -3.20
CA LEU A 43 -13.47 -14.59 -3.22
C LEU A 43 -13.69 -13.42 -2.24
N VAL A 44 -14.35 -12.37 -2.71
CA VAL A 44 -14.75 -11.24 -1.88
C VAL A 44 -15.91 -11.68 -0.97
N LYS A 45 -15.74 -11.50 0.34
CA LYS A 45 -16.70 -11.85 1.38
C LYS A 45 -17.48 -10.65 1.91
N ALA A 46 -16.86 -9.46 1.92
CA ALA A 46 -17.53 -8.21 2.22
C ALA A 46 -16.94 -7.07 1.40
N MET A 47 -17.76 -6.08 1.08
CA MET A 47 -17.32 -4.88 0.36
C MET A 47 -18.17 -3.68 0.77
N VAL A 48 -17.50 -2.62 1.26
CA VAL A 48 -18.11 -1.33 1.56
C VAL A 48 -17.43 -0.28 0.70
N GLY A 49 -18.16 0.40 -0.14
CA GLY A 49 -17.64 1.33 -1.14
C GLY A 49 -17.83 2.82 -0.82
N GLY A 50 -18.29 3.16 0.38
CA GLY A 50 -18.59 4.53 0.79
C GLY A 50 -19.63 4.57 1.88
N ARG A 51 -20.09 5.78 2.28
CA ARG A 51 -21.02 5.97 3.40
C ARG A 51 -22.45 5.53 3.11
N ASP A 52 -22.98 6.01 2.00
CA ASP A 52 -24.38 5.81 1.65
C ASP A 52 -24.54 5.71 0.12
N TYR A 53 -25.03 4.57 -0.34
CA TYR A 53 -25.30 4.32 -1.76
C TYR A 53 -26.35 5.26 -2.36
N TYR A 54 -27.30 5.76 -1.54
CA TYR A 54 -28.35 6.67 -2.00
C TYR A 54 -27.83 8.11 -2.17
N GLU A 55 -26.78 8.49 -1.44
CA GLU A 55 -26.10 9.78 -1.61
C GLU A 55 -25.07 9.72 -2.74
N SER A 56 -24.29 8.63 -2.82
CA SER A 56 -23.29 8.41 -3.86
C SER A 56 -23.25 6.97 -4.29
N GLN A 57 -23.44 6.73 -5.59
CA GLN A 57 -23.29 5.40 -6.21
C GLN A 57 -21.83 5.10 -6.61
N TRP A 58 -20.92 6.01 -6.31
CA TRP A 58 -19.49 5.83 -6.58
C TRP A 58 -18.90 4.88 -5.54
N ASN A 59 -18.46 3.70 -5.98
CA ASN A 59 -17.83 2.72 -5.11
C ASN A 59 -16.32 2.98 -5.06
N ILE A 60 -15.85 3.57 -3.96
CA ILE A 60 -14.44 3.93 -3.76
C ILE A 60 -13.54 2.70 -3.82
N ALA A 61 -14.02 1.54 -3.34
CA ALA A 61 -13.24 0.31 -3.31
C ALA A 61 -12.93 -0.27 -4.70
N THR A 62 -13.75 0.08 -5.72
CA THR A 62 -13.62 -0.50 -7.08
C THR A 62 -13.44 0.54 -8.19
N GLN A 63 -13.77 1.78 -7.92
CA GLN A 63 -13.76 2.88 -8.88
C GLN A 63 -12.86 4.05 -8.44
N GLY A 64 -12.48 4.08 -7.16
CA GLY A 64 -11.55 5.07 -6.63
C GLY A 64 -10.11 4.77 -7.04
N GLY A 65 -9.32 5.81 -7.23
CA GLY A 65 -7.86 5.71 -7.37
C GLY A 65 -7.21 6.60 -6.32
N GLN A 66 -6.44 5.99 -5.42
CA GLN A 66 -5.78 6.70 -4.32
C GLN A 66 -4.30 6.32 -4.24
N PRO A 67 -3.44 7.23 -3.77
CA PRO A 67 -2.06 6.88 -3.47
C PRO A 67 -2.02 5.74 -2.44
N THR A 68 -1.38 4.64 -2.79
CA THR A 68 -1.32 3.44 -1.93
C THR A 68 -0.42 3.61 -0.72
N GLY A 69 0.45 4.62 -0.75
CA GLY A 69 1.44 4.83 0.29
C GLY A 69 2.32 3.59 0.47
N SER A 70 2.74 3.35 1.70
CA SER A 70 3.66 2.25 2.05
C SER A 70 3.13 0.84 1.74
N THR A 71 1.86 0.66 1.43
CA THR A 71 1.34 -0.63 0.97
C THR A 71 2.03 -1.09 -0.31
N PHE A 72 2.49 -0.15 -1.15
CA PHE A 72 3.22 -0.46 -2.38
C PHE A 72 4.56 -1.17 -2.15
N LYS A 73 5.14 -1.06 -0.96
CA LYS A 73 6.40 -1.72 -0.59
C LYS A 73 6.35 -3.24 -0.71
N VAL A 74 5.16 -3.83 -0.61
CA VAL A 74 4.97 -5.28 -0.76
C VAL A 74 5.47 -5.78 -2.12
N PHE A 75 5.32 -5.00 -3.19
CA PHE A 75 5.76 -5.42 -4.52
C PHE A 75 7.29 -5.48 -4.64
N THR A 76 7.99 -4.54 -4.01
CA THR A 76 9.46 -4.61 -3.89
C THR A 76 9.89 -5.82 -3.04
N LEU A 77 9.21 -6.08 -1.92
CA LEU A 77 9.52 -7.22 -1.06
C LEU A 77 9.37 -8.55 -1.79
N VAL A 78 8.24 -8.74 -2.49
CA VAL A 78 8.01 -9.98 -3.24
C VAL A 78 9.00 -10.14 -4.39
N ALA A 79 9.33 -9.05 -5.10
CA ALA A 79 10.36 -9.07 -6.14
C ALA A 79 11.75 -9.42 -5.58
N ALA A 80 12.10 -8.89 -4.40
CA ALA A 80 13.35 -9.23 -3.71
C ALA A 80 13.42 -10.71 -3.37
N ILE A 81 12.35 -11.28 -2.80
CA ILE A 81 12.27 -12.70 -2.44
C ILE A 81 12.37 -13.59 -3.70
N GLU A 82 11.69 -13.24 -4.80
CA GLU A 82 11.80 -13.97 -6.06
C GLU A 82 13.22 -13.94 -6.67
N GLN A 83 13.96 -12.84 -6.45
CA GLN A 83 15.35 -12.72 -6.85
C GLN A 83 16.32 -13.46 -5.90
N GLY A 84 15.81 -14.08 -4.84
CA GLY A 84 16.59 -14.84 -3.87
C GLY A 84 17.25 -14.00 -2.78
N ILE A 85 16.81 -12.75 -2.60
CA ILE A 85 17.27 -11.89 -1.49
C ILE A 85 16.58 -12.37 -0.21
N ASP A 86 17.41 -12.78 0.76
CA ASP A 86 16.93 -13.29 2.05
C ASP A 86 16.36 -12.13 2.89
N PRO A 87 15.17 -12.27 3.53
CA PRO A 87 14.62 -11.28 4.45
C PRO A 87 15.54 -10.90 5.62
N ASP A 88 16.47 -11.78 6.01
CA ASP A 88 17.50 -11.50 7.02
C ASP A 88 18.66 -10.63 6.50
N THR A 89 18.71 -10.38 5.18
CA THR A 89 19.70 -9.48 4.57
C THR A 89 19.63 -8.10 5.20
N LYS A 90 20.79 -7.55 5.54
CA LYS A 90 20.89 -6.23 6.13
C LYS A 90 20.82 -5.14 5.08
N ILE A 91 20.00 -4.14 5.37
CA ILE A 91 19.82 -2.95 4.54
C ILE A 91 19.95 -1.69 5.39
N ASP A 92 20.50 -0.65 4.79
CA ASP A 92 20.68 0.65 5.45
C ASP A 92 19.37 1.44 5.43
N CYS A 93 18.83 1.71 6.63
CA CYS A 93 17.61 2.49 6.88
C CYS A 93 17.92 3.84 7.54
N THR A 94 19.18 4.33 7.46
CA THR A 94 19.54 5.65 7.99
C THR A 94 18.76 6.77 7.30
N SER A 95 18.39 7.78 8.08
CA SER A 95 17.59 8.91 7.66
C SER A 95 18.14 10.20 8.30
N PRO A 96 18.22 11.32 7.57
CA PRO A 96 17.86 11.48 6.16
C PRO A 96 18.83 10.78 5.20
N MET A 97 18.35 10.40 4.01
CA MET A 97 19.16 9.87 2.92
C MET A 97 19.31 10.91 1.84
N ASP A 98 20.53 11.31 1.55
CA ASP A 98 20.83 12.24 0.46
C ASP A 98 20.55 11.61 -0.90
N ARG A 99 19.93 12.38 -1.79
CA ARG A 99 19.65 11.98 -3.18
C ARG A 99 20.16 13.04 -4.13
N PRO A 100 21.12 12.72 -5.02
CA PRO A 100 21.64 13.70 -5.97
C PRO A 100 20.53 14.31 -6.84
N GLY A 101 20.38 15.64 -6.78
CA GLY A 101 19.40 16.38 -7.60
C GLY A 101 17.94 16.31 -7.11
N ALA A 102 17.69 15.76 -5.92
CA ALA A 102 16.38 15.71 -5.29
C ALA A 102 16.49 16.05 -3.80
N GLU A 103 15.36 16.38 -3.19
CA GLU A 103 15.31 16.58 -1.74
C GLU A 103 15.68 15.27 -1.00
N PRO A 104 16.36 15.37 0.17
CA PRO A 104 16.65 14.22 1.00
C PRO A 104 15.40 13.40 1.29
N LEU A 105 15.53 12.06 1.30
CA LEU A 105 14.44 11.18 1.68
C LEU A 105 14.50 10.90 3.17
N GLU A 106 13.35 11.04 3.83
CA GLU A 106 13.23 10.77 5.25
C GLU A 106 12.27 9.60 5.53
N ASN A 107 12.54 8.88 6.61
CA ASN A 107 11.56 7.99 7.21
C ASN A 107 10.46 8.82 7.89
N PHE A 108 9.30 8.19 8.12
CA PHE A 108 8.16 8.87 8.74
C PHE A 108 8.56 9.48 10.10
N GLY A 109 8.21 10.74 10.31
CA GLY A 109 8.54 11.48 11.51
C GLY A 109 10.04 11.79 11.70
N GLY A 110 10.88 11.65 10.66
CA GLY A 110 12.32 11.88 10.73
C GLY A 110 13.09 10.78 11.47
N ALA A 111 12.48 9.61 11.68
CA ALA A 111 13.10 8.52 12.42
C ALA A 111 14.33 7.94 11.70
N ASP A 112 15.44 7.78 12.42
CA ASP A 112 16.61 7.08 11.92
C ASP A 112 16.63 5.65 12.49
N TYR A 113 16.60 4.66 11.61
CA TYR A 113 16.56 3.24 12.01
C TYR A 113 17.92 2.53 11.88
N GLY A 114 18.94 3.21 11.32
CA GLY A 114 20.25 2.60 11.11
C GLY A 114 20.20 1.37 10.21
N ILE A 115 21.07 0.39 10.48
CA ILE A 115 21.12 -0.87 9.72
C ILE A 115 20.08 -1.85 10.27
N GLN A 116 19.17 -2.31 9.42
CA GLN A 116 18.11 -3.26 9.76
C GLN A 116 18.18 -4.51 8.87
N THR A 117 17.49 -5.59 9.23
CA THR A 117 17.14 -6.64 8.27
C THR A 117 16.00 -6.14 7.38
N ILE A 118 15.82 -6.74 6.21
CA ILE A 118 14.67 -6.42 5.34
C ILE A 118 13.36 -6.69 6.09
N GLU A 119 13.28 -7.77 6.88
CA GLU A 119 12.13 -8.06 7.73
C GLU A 119 11.83 -6.89 8.68
N ASN A 120 12.82 -6.42 9.44
CA ASN A 120 12.64 -5.28 10.35
C ASN A 120 12.34 -3.98 9.61
N ALA A 121 13.00 -3.72 8.46
CA ALA A 121 12.72 -2.56 7.62
C ALA A 121 11.28 -2.56 7.11
N THR A 122 10.70 -3.75 6.85
CA THR A 122 9.29 -3.94 6.50
C THR A 122 8.37 -3.59 7.67
N ALA A 123 8.64 -4.14 8.85
CA ALA A 123 7.87 -3.88 10.07
C ALA A 123 7.89 -2.39 10.46
N LEU A 124 9.04 -1.72 10.30
CA LEU A 124 9.23 -0.28 10.54
C LEU A 124 8.70 0.59 9.39
N SER A 125 8.34 -0.03 8.27
CA SER A 125 7.94 0.68 7.04
C SER A 125 8.98 1.72 6.59
N SER A 126 10.30 1.38 6.66
CA SER A 126 11.36 2.30 6.34
C SER A 126 11.28 2.81 4.89
N ASN A 127 11.22 4.12 4.69
CA ASN A 127 11.24 4.72 3.37
C ASN A 127 12.63 4.62 2.73
N THR A 128 13.67 4.93 3.50
CA THR A 128 15.05 4.93 3.02
C THR A 128 15.56 3.52 2.74
N GLY A 129 15.21 2.54 3.59
CA GLY A 129 15.53 1.13 3.37
C GLY A 129 14.85 0.58 2.12
N TYR A 130 13.56 0.84 1.95
CA TYR A 130 12.82 0.38 0.78
C TYR A 130 13.20 1.08 -0.51
N TYR A 131 13.62 2.34 -0.45
CA TYR A 131 14.19 3.02 -1.60
C TYR A 131 15.44 2.26 -2.09
N ARG A 132 16.40 1.95 -1.18
CA ARG A 132 17.63 1.19 -1.52
C ARG A 132 17.31 -0.24 -1.98
N LEU A 133 16.35 -0.91 -1.35
CA LEU A 133 15.92 -2.24 -1.79
C LEU A 133 15.34 -2.19 -3.21
N THR A 134 14.60 -1.13 -3.54
CA THR A 134 14.06 -0.96 -4.90
C THR A 134 15.16 -0.64 -5.92
N GLU A 135 16.22 0.06 -5.52
CA GLU A 135 17.40 0.21 -6.39
C GLU A 135 18.07 -1.15 -6.66
N GLU A 136 18.16 -2.02 -5.67
CA GLU A 136 18.77 -3.35 -5.79
C GLU A 136 17.94 -4.30 -6.67
N VAL A 137 16.63 -4.42 -6.42
CA VAL A 137 15.74 -5.30 -7.21
C VAL A 137 15.38 -4.71 -8.57
N THR A 138 15.54 -3.44 -8.76
CA THR A 138 15.15 -2.54 -9.84
C THR A 138 13.69 -2.08 -9.78
N PRO A 139 13.42 -0.80 -10.10
CA PRO A 139 12.03 -0.30 -10.18
C PRO A 139 11.18 -1.04 -11.22
N ALA A 140 11.80 -1.52 -12.30
CA ALA A 140 11.11 -2.29 -13.33
C ALA A 140 10.60 -3.63 -12.79
N ALA A 141 11.39 -4.35 -11.99
CA ALA A 141 10.98 -5.61 -11.38
C ALA A 141 9.86 -5.39 -10.35
N MET A 142 9.92 -4.32 -9.55
CA MET A 142 8.82 -3.93 -8.65
C MET A 142 7.52 -3.71 -9.43
N ASN A 143 7.58 -2.95 -10.53
CA ASN A 143 6.42 -2.63 -11.35
C ASN A 143 5.85 -3.87 -12.06
N GLU A 144 6.72 -4.76 -12.57
CA GLU A 144 6.30 -6.04 -13.11
C GLU A 144 5.59 -6.88 -12.06
N MET A 145 6.12 -6.91 -10.82
CA MET A 145 5.49 -7.62 -9.72
C MET A 145 4.12 -7.06 -9.39
N ALA A 146 3.96 -5.73 -9.32
CA ALA A 146 2.66 -5.10 -9.10
C ALA A 146 1.65 -5.52 -10.17
N THR A 147 2.05 -5.51 -11.45
CA THR A 147 1.21 -5.96 -12.57
C THR A 147 0.83 -7.44 -12.45
N ARG A 148 1.78 -8.31 -12.13
CA ARG A 148 1.56 -9.75 -11.95
C ARG A 148 0.60 -10.06 -10.80
N LEU A 149 0.62 -9.23 -9.75
CA LEU A 149 -0.28 -9.35 -8.60
C LEU A 149 -1.62 -8.62 -8.78
N GLY A 150 -1.90 -8.11 -9.99
CA GLY A 150 -3.22 -7.62 -10.37
C GLY A 150 -3.42 -6.12 -10.22
N VAL A 151 -2.39 -5.35 -9.91
CA VAL A 151 -2.45 -3.88 -10.04
C VAL A 151 -2.55 -3.57 -11.53
N GLY A 152 -3.70 -3.08 -11.94
CA GLY A 152 -4.04 -2.90 -13.35
C GLY A 152 -4.62 -1.53 -13.65
N GLY A 153 -5.22 -1.40 -14.83
CA GLY A 153 -5.84 -0.17 -15.29
C GLY A 153 -4.84 0.80 -15.91
N GLU A 154 -5.05 2.08 -15.68
CA GLU A 154 -4.18 3.16 -16.17
C GLU A 154 -2.95 3.38 -15.28
N PHE A 155 -2.70 2.48 -14.31
CA PHE A 155 -1.52 2.57 -13.47
C PHE A 155 -0.26 2.41 -14.33
N VAL A 156 0.45 3.50 -14.52
CA VAL A 156 1.76 3.55 -15.16
C VAL A 156 2.77 3.92 -14.08
N PRO A 157 3.38 2.94 -13.45
CA PRO A 157 4.35 3.23 -12.40
C PRO A 157 5.57 3.94 -12.99
N ASN A 158 6.01 4.99 -12.33
CA ASN A 158 7.30 5.59 -12.65
C ASN A 158 8.42 4.58 -12.40
N ASN A 159 9.30 4.37 -13.38
CA ASN A 159 10.49 3.53 -13.23
C ASN A 159 11.56 4.24 -12.37
N THR A 160 11.17 4.69 -11.19
CA THR A 160 12.05 5.33 -10.21
C THR A 160 11.95 4.62 -8.87
N PRO A 161 13.03 4.57 -8.07
CA PRO A 161 12.97 3.95 -6.75
C PRO A 161 11.95 4.61 -5.81
N THR A 162 11.57 5.88 -6.05
CA THR A 162 10.57 6.60 -5.26
C THR A 162 9.16 6.04 -5.44
N ALA A 163 8.87 5.32 -6.53
CA ALA A 163 7.58 4.69 -6.75
C ALA A 163 7.21 3.69 -5.63
N VAL A 164 8.21 3.10 -4.94
CA VAL A 164 8.00 2.21 -3.78
C VAL A 164 7.26 2.89 -2.61
N LEU A 165 7.27 4.22 -2.57
CA LEU A 165 6.58 5.00 -1.54
C LEU A 165 5.07 5.12 -1.80
N GLY A 166 4.58 4.61 -2.93
CA GLY A 166 3.16 4.60 -3.29
C GLY A 166 2.58 6.01 -3.45
N THR A 167 3.35 6.91 -4.03
CA THR A 167 2.92 8.30 -4.31
C THR A 167 2.04 8.39 -5.55
N GLU A 168 1.99 7.34 -6.35
CA GLU A 168 1.15 7.22 -7.53
C GLU A 168 -0.25 6.72 -7.15
N ASN A 169 -1.25 7.12 -7.92
CA ASN A 169 -2.61 6.58 -7.78
C ASN A 169 -2.70 5.20 -8.44
N CYS A 170 -3.32 4.25 -7.76
CA CYS A 170 -3.64 2.92 -8.27
C CYS A 170 -5.14 2.71 -8.36
#